data_9120907d41e51357118d0585218d0ae3
#
_entry.id   9120907d41e51357118d0585218d0ae3
#
_cell.length_a   1.000
_cell.length_b   1.000
_cell.length_c   1.000
_cell.angle_alpha   90.00
_cell.angle_beta   90.00
_cell.angle_gamma   90.00
#
_symmetry.space_group_name_H-M   'P 1'
#
loop_
_entity.id
_entity.type
_entity.pdbx_description
1 polymer ?
#
loop_
_entity_poly.entity_id
_entity_poly.type
_entity_poly.pdbx_seq_one_letter_code
_entity_poly.pdbx_strand_id
1 'polypeptide(L)'
;MYASAKNPFTPTFGRIPAQLVGRDLLLSDLFGALANGPGDPNLSTLISGARGTGKTALMNYVASEAVGYGWVSSSVSAVPGMLEDLFQRALESADLSLSATRLSSLGLGPMNVSRNYTPRFEPNWRTRMNRLLDQLSERELGLLITVDEVKATLPDMVQLASIYQHFVGENRRVSLLMAGLPYDVSALLGNDDVSFLRRSVQHVLTNVSLADAELALRRTVEDAGRSISEEALRLAARCSGGYPYLIQLIGFRMWAVDVRSGEISKHDAEDGVRLARLDFERQVLAATYRDFSEKDIRFLESMLPDRGSSRLADIARRMGVGSNYASTYKSRLLGRGVIGERGAGRLGFELPYLRDYVERMRDERG
;
A
#
# COMPACT_ATOMS: atom_id res chain seq x y z
N MET A 1 3.04 28.80 -29.42
CA MET A 1 3.39 28.42 -28.04
C MET A 1 2.84 27.04 -27.81
N TYR A 2 3.63 25.98 -27.90
CA TYR A 2 3.20 24.66 -27.48
C TYR A 2 3.15 24.69 -25.96
N ALA A 3 1.95 24.59 -25.39
CA ALA A 3 1.80 24.37 -23.96
C ALA A 3 2.55 23.06 -23.66
N SER A 4 3.56 23.13 -22.79
CA SER A 4 4.26 21.93 -22.32
C SER A 4 3.22 20.97 -21.77
N ALA A 5 3.05 19.82 -22.43
CA ALA A 5 2.11 18.80 -21.98
C ALA A 5 2.47 18.42 -20.54
N LYS A 6 1.48 18.42 -19.66
CA LYS A 6 1.66 18.06 -18.26
C LYS A 6 2.26 16.67 -18.16
N ASN A 7 3.27 16.49 -17.31
CA ASN A 7 3.87 15.20 -17.11
C ASN A 7 2.82 14.19 -16.59
N PRO A 8 2.55 13.09 -17.30
CA PRO A 8 1.51 12.16 -16.92
C PRO A 8 1.92 11.18 -15.81
N PHE A 9 3.24 11.08 -15.54
CA PHE A 9 3.75 10.21 -14.49
C PHE A 9 3.67 10.89 -13.12
N THR A 10 3.28 10.13 -12.11
CA THR A 10 3.03 10.64 -10.75
C THR A 10 3.78 9.85 -9.70
N PRO A 11 5.13 10.00 -9.58
CA PRO A 11 5.94 9.28 -8.60
C PRO A 11 5.76 9.87 -7.18
N THR A 12 4.53 9.97 -6.71
CA THR A 12 4.17 10.46 -5.38
C THR A 12 3.39 9.41 -4.61
N PHE A 13 3.51 9.43 -3.29
CA PHE A 13 2.85 8.43 -2.44
C PHE A 13 1.34 8.45 -2.59
N GLY A 14 0.73 7.26 -2.70
CA GLY A 14 -0.71 7.08 -2.72
C GLY A 14 -1.45 7.56 -3.97
N ARG A 15 -0.75 8.18 -4.94
CA ARG A 15 -1.36 8.57 -6.20
C ARG A 15 -1.65 7.35 -7.07
N ILE A 16 -2.85 7.32 -7.63
CA ILE A 16 -3.25 6.33 -8.64
C ILE A 16 -2.47 6.66 -9.92
N PRO A 17 -1.66 5.74 -10.47
CA PRO A 17 -0.99 5.97 -11.75
C PRO A 17 -2.00 5.95 -12.88
N ALA A 18 -1.65 6.56 -14.03
CA ALA A 18 -2.50 6.54 -15.23
C ALA A 18 -2.80 5.10 -15.70
N GLN A 19 -1.86 4.18 -15.50
CA GLN A 19 -1.99 2.76 -15.86
C GLN A 19 -1.68 1.87 -14.65
N LEU A 20 -2.64 1.08 -14.20
CA LEU A 20 -2.53 0.06 -13.16
C LEU A 20 -2.39 -1.32 -13.84
N VAL A 21 -1.17 -1.67 -14.22
CA VAL A 21 -0.89 -2.90 -14.98
C VAL A 21 -0.53 -4.09 -14.07
N GLY A 22 -0.73 -5.31 -14.58
CA GLY A 22 -0.33 -6.55 -13.90
C GLY A 22 -1.13 -6.81 -12.62
N ARG A 23 -2.33 -6.23 -12.49
CA ARG A 23 -3.24 -6.40 -11.35
C ARG A 23 -4.65 -6.84 -11.78
N ASP A 24 -4.82 -7.20 -13.04
CA ASP A 24 -6.13 -7.41 -13.66
C ASP A 24 -6.96 -8.48 -12.94
N LEU A 25 -6.37 -9.62 -12.59
CA LEU A 25 -7.07 -10.68 -11.85
C LEU A 25 -7.52 -10.20 -10.46
N LEU A 26 -6.62 -9.55 -9.71
CA LEU A 26 -6.95 -9.03 -8.39
C LEU A 26 -8.07 -7.98 -8.46
N LEU A 27 -7.99 -7.06 -9.43
CA LEU A 27 -9.03 -6.06 -9.64
C LEU A 27 -10.35 -6.69 -10.06
N SER A 28 -10.31 -7.70 -10.94
CA SER A 28 -11.50 -8.47 -11.33
C SER A 28 -12.17 -9.15 -10.13
N ASP A 29 -11.39 -9.77 -9.26
CA ASP A 29 -11.90 -10.42 -8.04
C ASP A 29 -12.54 -9.41 -7.09
N LEU A 30 -11.88 -8.27 -6.86
CA LEU A 30 -12.39 -7.22 -5.96
C LEU A 30 -13.66 -6.57 -6.51
N PHE A 31 -13.69 -6.20 -7.78
CA PHE A 31 -14.88 -5.60 -8.40
C PHE A 31 -16.02 -6.60 -8.55
N GLY A 32 -15.69 -7.88 -8.84
CA GLY A 32 -16.66 -8.97 -8.82
C GLY A 32 -17.33 -9.10 -7.44
N ALA A 33 -16.55 -9.02 -6.37
CA ALA A 33 -17.10 -9.07 -5.01
C ALA A 33 -17.99 -7.88 -4.67
N LEU A 34 -17.61 -6.67 -5.10
CA LEU A 34 -18.46 -5.49 -4.92
C LEU A 34 -19.78 -5.61 -5.69
N ALA A 35 -19.76 -6.21 -6.88
CA ALA A 35 -20.95 -6.47 -7.67
C ALA A 35 -21.84 -7.56 -7.04
N ASN A 36 -21.24 -8.66 -6.54
CA ASN A 36 -21.96 -9.78 -5.94
C ASN A 36 -22.55 -9.43 -4.56
N GLY A 37 -21.87 -8.60 -3.78
CA GLY A 37 -22.31 -8.22 -2.43
C GLY A 37 -22.12 -9.33 -1.37
N PRO A 38 -22.89 -9.29 -0.27
CA PRO A 38 -22.70 -10.18 0.89
C PRO A 38 -22.65 -11.66 0.51
N GLY A 39 -21.65 -12.36 1.05
CA GLY A 39 -21.38 -13.78 0.76
C GLY A 39 -20.18 -14.00 -0.16
N ASP A 40 -19.69 -12.99 -0.88
CA ASP A 40 -18.49 -13.11 -1.69
C ASP A 40 -17.23 -13.09 -0.78
N PRO A 41 -16.32 -14.08 -0.91
CA PRO A 41 -15.14 -14.17 -0.05
C PRO A 41 -14.16 -13.00 -0.22
N ASN A 42 -14.11 -12.39 -1.40
CA ASN A 42 -13.22 -11.24 -1.66
C ASN A 42 -13.69 -9.94 -1.01
N LEU A 43 -14.88 -9.89 -0.39
CA LEU A 43 -15.28 -8.78 0.48
C LEU A 43 -14.41 -8.68 1.73
N SER A 44 -13.64 -9.72 2.07
CA SER A 44 -12.63 -9.68 3.11
C SER A 44 -11.28 -10.03 2.50
N THR A 45 -10.48 -9.02 2.18
CA THR A 45 -9.22 -9.20 1.44
C THR A 45 -8.05 -8.56 2.18
N LEU A 46 -6.94 -9.31 2.24
CA LEU A 46 -5.65 -8.89 2.75
C LEU A 46 -4.62 -8.80 1.62
N ILE A 47 -4.01 -7.64 1.46
CA ILE A 47 -2.97 -7.40 0.46
C ILE A 47 -1.63 -7.23 1.18
N SER A 48 -0.68 -8.11 0.91
CA SER A 48 0.69 -7.98 1.37
C SER A 48 1.64 -7.62 0.23
N GLY A 49 2.73 -6.95 0.54
CA GLY A 49 3.77 -6.62 -0.44
C GLY A 49 4.81 -5.68 0.13
N ALA A 50 6.00 -5.65 -0.48
CA ALA A 50 7.07 -4.75 -0.12
C ALA A 50 6.65 -3.27 -0.26
N ARG A 51 7.44 -2.34 0.27
CA ARG A 51 7.22 -0.90 0.03
C ARG A 51 7.33 -0.60 -1.46
N GLY A 52 6.54 0.35 -1.96
CA GLY A 52 6.57 0.76 -3.38
C GLY A 52 5.96 -0.23 -4.38
N THR A 53 5.37 -1.36 -3.95
CA THR A 53 4.67 -2.31 -4.84
C THR A 53 3.29 -1.84 -5.28
N GLY A 54 2.86 -0.66 -4.83
CA GLY A 54 1.60 -0.04 -5.27
C GLY A 54 0.38 -0.37 -4.43
N LYS A 55 0.51 -0.91 -3.21
CA LYS A 55 -0.62 -1.26 -2.32
C LYS A 55 -1.59 -0.10 -2.12
N THR A 56 -1.09 1.05 -1.66
CA THR A 56 -1.90 2.26 -1.41
C THR A 56 -2.58 2.76 -2.69
N ALA A 57 -1.86 2.78 -3.82
CA ALA A 57 -2.42 3.20 -5.10
C ALA A 57 -3.56 2.27 -5.58
N LEU A 58 -3.38 0.95 -5.40
CA LEU A 58 -4.40 -0.05 -5.70
C LEU A 58 -5.64 0.14 -4.82
N MET A 59 -5.47 0.31 -3.51
CA MET A 59 -6.58 0.52 -2.58
C MET A 59 -7.34 1.80 -2.90
N ASN A 60 -6.63 2.89 -3.20
CA ASN A 60 -7.25 4.14 -3.60
C ASN A 60 -8.02 4.01 -4.92
N TYR A 61 -7.49 3.23 -5.87
CA TYR A 61 -8.18 2.94 -7.12
C TYR A 61 -9.48 2.15 -6.87
N VAL A 62 -9.41 1.06 -6.10
CA VAL A 62 -10.61 0.27 -5.75
C VAL A 62 -11.64 1.13 -5.01
N ALA A 63 -11.19 1.98 -4.07
CA ALA A 63 -12.07 2.88 -3.32
C ALA A 63 -12.76 3.92 -4.24
N SER A 64 -12.05 4.45 -5.26
CA SER A 64 -12.63 5.39 -6.23
C SER A 64 -13.66 4.74 -7.15
N GLU A 65 -13.41 3.51 -7.59
CA GLU A 65 -14.32 2.77 -8.48
C GLU A 65 -15.52 2.15 -7.75
N ALA A 66 -15.44 1.96 -6.43
CA ALA A 66 -16.48 1.33 -5.63
C ALA A 66 -17.86 2.03 -5.75
N VAL A 67 -17.86 3.34 -5.99
CA VAL A 67 -19.08 4.13 -6.19
C VAL A 67 -19.90 3.59 -7.37
N GLY A 68 -19.24 3.17 -8.46
CA GLY A 68 -19.90 2.58 -9.64
C GLY A 68 -20.60 1.25 -9.35
N TYR A 69 -20.28 0.60 -8.22
CA TYR A 69 -20.89 -0.65 -7.77
C TYR A 69 -21.91 -0.45 -6.63
N GLY A 70 -22.23 0.80 -6.29
CA GLY A 70 -23.14 1.12 -5.19
C GLY A 70 -22.50 0.96 -3.81
N TRP A 71 -21.21 1.32 -3.68
CA TRP A 71 -20.50 1.31 -2.40
C TRP A 71 -19.93 2.70 -2.10
N VAL A 72 -20.09 3.15 -0.86
CA VAL A 72 -19.33 4.27 -0.32
C VAL A 72 -18.02 3.72 0.27
N SER A 73 -16.96 4.52 0.26
CA SER A 73 -15.66 4.09 0.76
C SER A 73 -15.20 4.93 1.94
N SER A 74 -14.56 4.27 2.91
CA SER A 74 -13.84 4.90 4.02
C SER A 74 -12.43 4.35 4.10
N SER A 75 -11.43 5.21 3.88
CA SER A 75 -10.02 4.84 3.78
C SER A 75 -9.24 5.44 4.96
N VAL A 76 -8.56 4.59 5.71
CA VAL A 76 -7.74 4.98 6.86
C VAL A 76 -6.37 4.27 6.85
N SER A 77 -5.42 4.82 7.60
CA SER A 77 -4.18 4.12 7.95
C SER A 77 -4.29 3.53 9.35
N ALA A 78 -3.58 2.42 9.62
CA ALA A 78 -3.58 1.77 10.92
C ALA A 78 -2.76 2.57 11.95
N VAL A 79 -3.35 3.62 12.49
CA VAL A 79 -2.81 4.48 13.55
C VAL A 79 -3.80 4.59 14.71
N PRO A 80 -3.37 4.96 15.93
CA PRO A 80 -4.28 5.17 17.05
C PRO A 80 -5.38 6.19 16.70
N GLY A 81 -6.62 5.87 17.03
CA GLY A 81 -7.80 6.68 16.69
C GLY A 81 -8.39 6.42 15.32
N MET A 82 -7.87 5.43 14.57
CA MET A 82 -8.34 5.12 13.22
C MET A 82 -9.83 4.75 13.17
N LEU A 83 -10.40 4.21 14.24
CA LEU A 83 -11.82 3.84 14.27
C LEU A 83 -12.71 5.07 14.15
N GLU A 84 -12.38 6.15 14.86
CA GLU A 84 -13.15 7.39 14.80
C GLU A 84 -12.98 8.06 13.43
N ASP A 85 -11.75 8.13 12.91
CA ASP A 85 -11.47 8.66 11.57
C ASP A 85 -12.25 7.87 10.49
N LEU A 86 -12.30 6.54 10.61
CA LEU A 86 -13.06 5.66 9.71
C LEU A 86 -14.55 6.01 9.75
N PHE A 87 -15.13 6.18 10.95
CA PHE A 87 -16.54 6.51 11.08
C PHE A 87 -16.87 7.88 10.47
N GLN A 88 -16.05 8.90 10.73
CA GLN A 88 -16.25 10.24 10.18
C GLN A 88 -16.16 10.24 8.66
N ARG A 89 -15.15 9.58 8.09
CA ARG A 89 -14.98 9.45 6.63
C ARG A 89 -16.12 8.68 5.97
N ALA A 90 -16.65 7.65 6.64
CA ALA A 90 -17.79 6.91 6.14
C ALA A 90 -19.05 7.79 6.10
N LEU A 91 -19.26 8.65 7.09
CA LEU A 91 -20.34 9.63 7.11
C LEU A 91 -20.20 10.66 5.97
N GLU A 92 -19.00 11.21 5.79
CA GLU A 92 -18.71 12.17 4.72
C GLU A 92 -18.95 11.56 3.33
N SER A 93 -18.45 10.33 3.12
CA SER A 93 -18.58 9.63 1.84
C SER A 93 -20.03 9.25 1.52
N ALA A 94 -20.84 9.01 2.53
CA ALA A 94 -22.25 8.68 2.37
C ALA A 94 -23.10 9.89 1.92
N ASP A 95 -22.53 11.09 1.83
CA ASP A 95 -23.23 12.37 1.59
C ASP A 95 -24.50 12.47 2.46
N LEU A 96 -24.37 11.96 3.67
CA LEU A 96 -25.35 12.14 4.71
C LEU A 96 -25.19 13.57 5.20
N SER A 97 -25.71 14.58 4.43
CA SER A 97 -25.92 15.92 4.95
C SER A 97 -26.87 15.83 6.13
N LEU A 98 -26.24 15.55 7.29
CA LEU A 98 -26.96 15.41 8.53
C LEU A 98 -27.41 16.82 8.93
N SER A 99 -28.70 17.13 8.70
CA SER A 99 -29.31 18.23 9.44
C SER A 99 -28.97 18.03 10.93
N ALA A 100 -28.80 19.12 11.68
CA ALA A 100 -28.45 19.05 13.11
C ALA A 100 -29.36 18.08 13.91
N THR A 101 -30.59 17.86 13.44
CA THR A 101 -31.58 16.93 14.00
C THR A 101 -31.20 15.45 13.77
N ARG A 102 -30.54 15.09 12.65
CA ARG A 102 -30.07 13.73 12.38
C ARG A 102 -28.74 13.43 13.09
N LEU A 103 -27.87 14.43 13.22
CA LEU A 103 -26.66 14.36 14.04
C LEU A 103 -26.98 14.03 15.50
N SER A 104 -28.07 14.61 16.06
CA SER A 104 -28.50 14.31 17.42
C SER A 104 -28.99 12.86 17.59
N SER A 105 -29.62 12.27 16.55
CA SER A 105 -30.06 10.86 16.60
C SER A 105 -28.88 9.88 16.53
N LEU A 106 -27.75 10.29 15.94
CA LEU A 106 -26.51 9.51 15.91
C LEU A 106 -25.61 9.73 17.14
N GLY A 107 -26.02 10.61 18.07
CA GLY A 107 -25.21 10.98 19.24
C GLY A 107 -24.06 11.95 18.91
N LEU A 108 -24.10 12.63 17.75
CA LEU A 108 -23.06 13.54 17.24
C LEU A 108 -23.53 15.00 17.20
N GLY A 109 -24.49 15.39 18.07
CA GLY A 109 -24.94 16.78 18.15
C GLY A 109 -23.85 17.70 18.74
N PRO A 110 -23.77 18.99 18.31
CA PRO A 110 -22.95 19.96 19.02
C PRO A 110 -23.41 20.00 20.48
N MET A 111 -22.46 19.95 21.41
CA MET A 111 -22.73 20.13 22.84
C MET A 111 -23.30 21.54 23.08
N ASN A 112 -24.56 21.75 22.80
CA ASN A 112 -25.29 22.85 23.39
C ASN A 112 -25.59 22.48 24.85
N VAL A 113 -24.88 23.10 25.75
CA VAL A 113 -25.06 23.03 27.18
C VAL A 113 -26.46 23.58 27.52
N SER A 114 -27.46 22.72 27.42
CA SER A 114 -28.73 22.93 28.09
C SER A 114 -28.80 21.93 29.27
N ARG A 115 -28.80 22.51 30.46
CA ARG A 115 -28.87 21.88 31.76
C ARG A 115 -30.12 21.02 31.90
N ASN A 116 -30.06 19.77 31.45
CA ASN A 116 -30.86 18.68 32.04
C ASN A 116 -30.02 17.39 31.87
N TYR A 117 -29.38 17.01 32.96
CA TYR A 117 -28.49 15.88 33.07
C TYR A 117 -29.33 14.59 33.10
N THR A 118 -29.63 14.04 31.96
CA THR A 118 -29.85 12.58 31.83
C THR A 118 -28.54 12.02 31.26
N PRO A 119 -27.88 11.06 31.92
CA PRO A 119 -26.69 10.43 31.38
C PRO A 119 -27.11 9.64 30.13
N ARG A 120 -27.01 10.25 28.96
CA ARG A 120 -27.09 9.53 27.71
C ARG A 120 -25.78 8.78 27.58
N PHE A 121 -25.79 7.47 27.74
CA PHE A 121 -24.71 6.59 27.34
C PHE A 121 -24.37 6.92 25.88
N GLU A 122 -23.18 7.43 25.61
CA GLU A 122 -22.71 7.57 24.23
C GLU A 122 -22.66 6.17 23.61
N PRO A 123 -23.33 5.94 22.47
CA PRO A 123 -23.32 4.64 21.84
C PRO A 123 -21.87 4.27 21.48
N ASN A 124 -21.48 3.05 21.77
CA ASN A 124 -20.16 2.54 21.39
C ASN A 124 -19.98 2.56 19.86
N TRP A 125 -18.75 2.46 19.40
CA TRP A 125 -18.40 2.55 17.99
C TRP A 125 -19.22 1.57 17.11
N ARG A 126 -19.37 0.30 17.54
CA ARG A 126 -20.19 -0.69 16.82
C ARG A 126 -21.64 -0.24 16.63
N THR A 127 -22.24 0.32 17.66
CA THR A 127 -23.63 0.80 17.59
C THR A 127 -23.77 1.96 16.61
N ARG A 128 -22.80 2.88 16.59
CA ARG A 128 -22.79 3.99 15.63
C ARG A 128 -22.65 3.48 14.20
N MET A 129 -21.70 2.54 13.97
CA MET A 129 -21.51 1.93 12.66
C MET A 129 -22.75 1.17 12.19
N ASN A 130 -23.41 0.40 13.07
CA ASN A 130 -24.64 -0.30 12.69
C ASN A 130 -25.72 0.67 12.22
N ARG A 131 -25.91 1.79 12.91
CA ARG A 131 -26.86 2.83 12.47
C ARG A 131 -26.50 3.42 11.11
N LEU A 132 -25.22 3.62 10.85
CA LEU A 132 -24.75 4.07 9.52
C LEU A 132 -25.03 3.00 8.46
N LEU A 133 -24.72 1.73 8.74
CA LEU A 133 -24.98 0.63 7.82
C LEU A 133 -26.49 0.43 7.55
N ASP A 134 -27.36 0.67 8.55
CA ASP A 134 -28.81 0.67 8.34
C ASP A 134 -29.23 1.76 7.35
N GLN A 135 -28.73 2.99 7.51
CA GLN A 135 -29.01 4.10 6.60
C GLN A 135 -28.46 3.89 5.19
N LEU A 136 -27.29 3.25 5.06
CA LEU A 136 -26.73 2.86 3.76
C LEU A 136 -27.61 1.78 3.11
N SER A 137 -28.05 0.79 3.88
CA SER A 137 -28.93 -0.29 3.39
C SER A 137 -30.27 0.22 2.86
N GLU A 138 -30.88 1.23 3.51
CA GLU A 138 -32.09 1.90 3.03
C GLU A 138 -31.92 2.55 1.64
N ARG A 139 -30.67 2.82 1.23
CA ARG A 139 -30.30 3.38 -0.07
C ARG A 139 -29.67 2.36 -1.01
N GLU A 140 -29.71 1.09 -0.66
CA GLU A 140 -29.07 -0.01 -1.40
C GLU A 140 -27.54 0.18 -1.55
N LEU A 141 -26.91 0.92 -0.62
CA LEU A 141 -25.47 1.16 -0.61
C LEU A 141 -24.74 0.21 0.33
N GLY A 142 -23.52 -0.14 -0.02
CA GLY A 142 -22.56 -0.85 0.84
C GLY A 142 -21.48 0.09 1.37
N LEU A 143 -20.70 -0.38 2.35
CA LEU A 143 -19.53 0.29 2.89
C LEU A 143 -18.25 -0.49 2.59
N LEU A 144 -17.37 0.07 1.79
CA LEU A 144 -16.01 -0.41 1.60
C LEU A 144 -15.08 0.27 2.61
N ILE A 145 -14.53 -0.50 3.53
CA ILE A 145 -13.51 -0.07 4.48
C ILE A 145 -12.15 -0.45 3.91
N THR A 146 -11.24 0.52 3.77
CA THR A 146 -9.85 0.24 3.42
C THR A 146 -8.92 0.65 4.55
N VAL A 147 -8.00 -0.26 4.94
CA VAL A 147 -7.01 -0.01 6.00
C VAL A 147 -5.61 -0.24 5.47
N ASP A 148 -4.84 0.83 5.34
CA ASP A 148 -3.44 0.74 4.92
C ASP A 148 -2.49 0.64 6.12
N GLU A 149 -1.31 0.07 5.87
CA GLU A 149 -0.24 -0.12 6.87
C GLU A 149 -0.69 -0.89 8.13
N VAL A 150 -1.46 -1.99 7.94
CA VAL A 150 -1.95 -2.81 9.06
C VAL A 150 -0.84 -3.18 10.04
N LYS A 151 -1.19 -3.18 11.35
CA LYS A 151 -0.29 -3.54 12.44
C LYS A 151 -1.01 -4.41 13.46
N ALA A 152 -0.50 -5.61 13.71
CA ALA A 152 -1.07 -6.55 14.68
C ALA A 152 -1.08 -6.03 16.13
N THR A 153 -0.17 -5.10 16.45
CA THR A 153 -0.02 -4.52 17.80
C THR A 153 -0.95 -3.35 18.09
N LEU A 154 -1.71 -2.87 17.09
CA LEU A 154 -2.62 -1.74 17.26
C LEU A 154 -3.99 -2.25 17.78
N PRO A 155 -4.43 -1.83 18.98
CA PRO A 155 -5.71 -2.26 19.55
C PRO A 155 -6.91 -1.94 18.65
N ASP A 156 -6.93 -0.76 18.02
CA ASP A 156 -7.98 -0.34 17.09
C ASP A 156 -8.12 -1.31 15.91
N MET A 157 -7.00 -1.88 15.42
CA MET A 157 -7.00 -2.85 14.33
C MET A 157 -7.66 -4.17 14.75
N VAL A 158 -7.33 -4.65 15.94
CA VAL A 158 -7.93 -5.86 16.52
C VAL A 158 -9.42 -5.64 16.76
N GLN A 159 -9.80 -4.47 17.29
CA GLN A 159 -11.20 -4.10 17.53
C GLN A 159 -11.98 -4.00 16.22
N LEU A 160 -11.44 -3.34 15.17
CA LEU A 160 -12.08 -3.26 13.86
C LEU A 160 -12.35 -4.66 13.31
N ALA A 161 -11.32 -5.50 13.29
CA ALA A 161 -11.44 -6.85 12.78
C ALA A 161 -12.52 -7.65 13.52
N SER A 162 -12.52 -7.63 14.86
CA SER A 162 -13.53 -8.31 15.66
C SER A 162 -14.95 -7.81 15.36
N ILE A 163 -15.15 -6.49 15.24
CA ILE A 163 -16.46 -5.91 14.91
C ILE A 163 -16.88 -6.25 13.47
N TYR A 164 -15.94 -6.25 12.52
CA TYR A 164 -16.22 -6.65 11.14
C TYR A 164 -16.79 -8.07 11.04
N GLN A 165 -16.29 -9.01 11.85
CA GLN A 165 -16.84 -10.36 11.92
C GLN A 165 -18.34 -10.35 12.29
N HIS A 166 -18.75 -9.45 13.20
CA HIS A 166 -20.17 -9.32 13.54
C HIS A 166 -21.00 -8.77 12.39
N PHE A 167 -20.47 -7.77 11.65
CA PHE A 167 -21.17 -7.23 10.47
C PHE A 167 -21.38 -8.30 9.40
N VAL A 168 -20.39 -9.14 9.17
CA VAL A 168 -20.51 -10.30 8.26
C VAL A 168 -21.57 -11.27 8.76
N GLY A 169 -21.57 -11.62 10.05
CA GLY A 169 -22.58 -12.50 10.66
C GLY A 169 -24.01 -11.93 10.64
N GLU A 170 -24.15 -10.61 10.64
CA GLU A 170 -25.40 -9.86 10.50
C GLU A 170 -25.81 -9.67 9.02
N ASN A 171 -25.07 -10.26 8.08
CA ASN A 171 -25.28 -10.12 6.62
C ASN A 171 -25.29 -8.66 6.14
N ARG A 172 -24.46 -7.80 6.77
CA ARG A 172 -24.32 -6.39 6.36
C ARG A 172 -23.57 -6.27 5.04
N ARG A 173 -23.94 -5.30 4.22
CA ARG A 173 -23.24 -4.97 2.98
C ARG A 173 -21.96 -4.16 3.30
N VAL A 174 -20.94 -4.85 3.80
CA VAL A 174 -19.66 -4.29 4.24
C VAL A 174 -18.51 -5.09 3.65
N SER A 175 -17.49 -4.39 3.16
CA SER A 175 -16.24 -4.97 2.65
C SER A 175 -15.06 -4.43 3.45
N LEU A 176 -14.05 -5.27 3.71
CA LEU A 176 -12.82 -4.90 4.41
C LEU A 176 -11.61 -5.28 3.56
N LEU A 177 -10.97 -4.26 3.01
CA LEU A 177 -9.74 -4.37 2.23
C LEU A 177 -8.57 -3.84 3.05
N MET A 178 -7.64 -4.69 3.41
CA MET A 178 -6.50 -4.36 4.27
C MET A 178 -5.19 -4.53 3.52
N ALA A 179 -4.22 -3.64 3.77
CA ALA A 179 -2.89 -3.77 3.19
C ALA A 179 -1.78 -3.52 4.20
N GLY A 180 -0.64 -4.21 4.01
CA GLY A 180 0.53 -4.04 4.87
C GLY A 180 1.78 -4.68 4.30
N LEU A 181 2.88 -4.58 5.06
CA LEU A 181 4.08 -5.35 4.78
C LEU A 181 3.84 -6.84 5.06
N PRO A 182 4.53 -7.75 4.37
CA PRO A 182 4.35 -9.19 4.58
C PRO A 182 4.52 -9.62 6.04
N TYR A 183 5.47 -9.00 6.75
CA TYR A 183 5.71 -9.25 8.17
C TYR A 183 4.50 -8.84 9.03
N ASP A 184 3.95 -7.64 8.82
CA ASP A 184 2.83 -7.11 9.60
C ASP A 184 1.53 -7.88 9.32
N VAL A 185 1.27 -8.23 8.05
CA VAL A 185 0.13 -9.07 7.67
C VAL A 185 0.26 -10.46 8.30
N SER A 186 1.44 -11.08 8.25
CA SER A 186 1.68 -12.38 8.89
C SER A 186 1.48 -12.32 10.40
N ALA A 187 1.96 -11.26 11.06
CA ALA A 187 1.76 -11.03 12.49
C ALA A 187 0.27 -10.83 12.84
N LEU A 188 -0.48 -10.11 12.00
CA LEU A 188 -1.93 -9.93 12.19
C LEU A 188 -2.68 -11.26 12.07
N LEU A 189 -2.37 -12.07 11.06
CA LEU A 189 -2.97 -13.39 10.88
C LEU A 189 -2.57 -14.39 11.98
N GLY A 190 -1.41 -14.19 12.61
CA GLY A 190 -0.93 -14.97 13.75
C GLY A 190 -1.60 -14.59 15.08
N ASN A 191 -2.32 -13.48 15.14
CA ASN A 191 -3.02 -13.03 16.35
C ASN A 191 -4.32 -13.83 16.55
N ASP A 192 -4.45 -14.51 17.69
CA ASP A 192 -5.60 -15.37 17.98
C ASP A 192 -6.91 -14.59 18.19
N ASP A 193 -6.84 -13.34 18.63
CA ASP A 193 -8.01 -12.45 18.81
C ASP A 193 -8.74 -12.14 17.50
N VAL A 194 -8.03 -12.29 16.36
CA VAL A 194 -8.58 -12.04 15.02
C VAL A 194 -8.39 -13.23 14.08
N SER A 195 -8.39 -14.44 14.63
CA SER A 195 -8.14 -15.70 13.91
C SER A 195 -9.04 -15.92 12.69
N PHE A 196 -10.25 -15.35 12.67
CA PHE A 196 -11.15 -15.41 11.52
C PHE A 196 -10.58 -14.74 10.27
N LEU A 197 -9.68 -13.75 10.39
CA LEU A 197 -8.98 -13.13 9.26
C LEU A 197 -8.13 -14.13 8.45
N ARG A 198 -7.79 -15.29 9.04
CA ARG A 198 -7.12 -16.38 8.31
C ARG A 198 -7.97 -16.94 7.15
N ARG A 199 -9.29 -16.65 7.15
CA ARG A 199 -10.22 -17.02 6.07
C ARG A 199 -10.38 -15.92 5.02
N SER A 200 -9.83 -14.73 5.25
CA SER A 200 -9.81 -13.66 4.26
C SER A 200 -8.98 -14.07 3.05
N VAL A 201 -9.37 -13.60 1.88
CA VAL A 201 -8.59 -13.81 0.67
C VAL A 201 -7.27 -13.04 0.78
N GLN A 202 -6.16 -13.69 0.43
CA GLN A 202 -4.84 -13.11 0.58
C GLN A 202 -4.18 -12.96 -0.79
N HIS A 203 -3.72 -11.74 -1.08
CA HIS A 203 -2.95 -11.42 -2.27
C HIS A 203 -1.57 -10.89 -1.90
N VAL A 204 -0.56 -11.31 -2.66
CA VAL A 204 0.81 -10.82 -2.50
C VAL A 204 1.18 -9.97 -3.71
N LEU A 205 1.36 -8.66 -3.49
CA LEU A 205 1.84 -7.76 -4.54
C LEU A 205 3.36 -7.86 -4.63
N THR A 206 3.81 -8.30 -5.79
CA THR A 206 5.22 -8.31 -6.21
C THR A 206 5.45 -7.25 -7.27
N ASN A 207 6.70 -7.13 -7.74
CA ASN A 207 7.01 -6.37 -8.94
C ASN A 207 6.16 -6.89 -10.10
N VAL A 208 5.77 -5.99 -11.00
CA VAL A 208 5.06 -6.37 -12.23
C VAL A 208 6.04 -6.98 -13.23
N SER A 209 5.54 -7.70 -14.22
CA SER A 209 6.38 -8.23 -15.29
C SER A 209 7.03 -7.10 -16.10
N LEU A 210 8.16 -7.37 -16.76
CA LEU A 210 8.77 -6.37 -17.64
C LEU A 210 7.84 -6.00 -18.79
N ALA A 211 7.04 -6.93 -19.28
CA ALA A 211 6.05 -6.67 -20.32
C ALA A 211 4.94 -5.72 -19.82
N ASP A 212 4.46 -5.90 -18.60
CA ASP A 212 3.50 -4.96 -17.99
C ASP A 212 4.13 -3.59 -17.74
N ALA A 213 5.41 -3.55 -17.33
CA ALA A 213 6.14 -2.28 -17.17
C ALA A 213 6.27 -1.54 -18.51
N GLU A 214 6.60 -2.24 -19.60
CA GLU A 214 6.63 -1.68 -20.96
C GLU A 214 5.25 -1.16 -21.36
N LEU A 215 4.20 -1.95 -21.12
CA LEU A 215 2.82 -1.56 -21.43
C LEU A 215 2.40 -0.30 -20.67
N ALA A 216 2.71 -0.22 -19.36
CA ALA A 216 2.41 0.95 -18.54
C ALA A 216 3.11 2.21 -19.04
N LEU A 217 4.43 2.10 -19.34
CA LEU A 217 5.21 3.22 -19.86
C LEU A 217 4.68 3.69 -21.21
N ARG A 218 4.47 2.77 -22.15
CA ARG A 218 3.94 3.06 -23.49
C ARG A 218 2.61 3.78 -23.42
N ARG A 219 1.60 3.16 -22.78
CA ARG A 219 0.27 3.74 -22.69
C ARG A 219 0.25 5.11 -22.01
N THR A 220 0.99 5.25 -20.90
CA THR A 220 1.07 6.54 -20.20
C THR A 220 1.64 7.64 -21.08
N VAL A 221 2.64 7.34 -21.92
CA VAL A 221 3.25 8.29 -22.84
C VAL A 221 2.31 8.60 -24.02
N GLU A 222 1.72 7.56 -24.63
CA GLU A 222 0.85 7.70 -25.79
C GLU A 222 -0.48 8.41 -25.46
N ASP A 223 -1.10 8.08 -24.32
CA ASP A 223 -2.31 8.74 -23.83
C ASP A 223 -2.09 10.24 -23.55
N ALA A 224 -0.84 10.61 -23.24
CA ALA A 224 -0.44 12.02 -23.06
C ALA A 224 0.05 12.71 -24.35
N GLY A 225 -0.10 12.06 -25.50
CA GLY A 225 0.13 12.64 -26.84
C GLY A 225 1.56 12.64 -27.31
N ARG A 226 2.46 11.81 -26.72
CA ARG A 226 3.83 11.58 -27.22
C ARG A 226 4.00 10.11 -27.62
N SER A 227 5.09 9.82 -28.32
CA SER A 227 5.53 8.44 -28.57
C SER A 227 6.78 8.12 -27.74
N ILE A 228 7.14 6.84 -27.70
CA ILE A 228 8.36 6.33 -27.06
C ILE A 228 8.99 5.28 -27.95
N SER A 229 10.30 5.37 -28.19
CA SER A 229 11.01 4.40 -29.01
C SER A 229 11.09 3.03 -28.30
N GLU A 230 11.12 1.94 -29.08
CA GLU A 230 11.22 0.58 -28.54
C GLU A 230 12.47 0.38 -27.66
N GLU A 231 13.57 1.03 -28.02
CA GLU A 231 14.83 0.97 -27.28
C GLU A 231 14.70 1.69 -25.92
N ALA A 232 14.08 2.88 -25.90
CA ALA A 232 13.79 3.63 -24.69
C ALA A 232 12.90 2.83 -23.73
N LEU A 233 11.84 2.25 -24.28
CA LEU A 233 10.85 1.47 -23.54
C LEU A 233 11.48 0.27 -22.85
N ARG A 234 12.23 -0.55 -23.61
CA ARG A 234 12.92 -1.73 -23.05
C ARG A 234 13.98 -1.37 -22.01
N LEU A 235 14.71 -0.26 -22.24
CA LEU A 235 15.71 0.23 -21.28
C LEU A 235 15.02 0.63 -19.96
N ALA A 236 14.00 1.47 -20.03
CA ALA A 236 13.26 1.95 -18.88
C ALA A 236 12.61 0.80 -18.07
N ALA A 237 11.95 -0.14 -18.75
CA ALA A 237 11.34 -1.30 -18.11
C ALA A 237 12.38 -2.18 -17.40
N ARG A 238 13.50 -2.50 -18.05
CA ARG A 238 14.59 -3.26 -17.42
C ARG A 238 15.17 -2.56 -16.20
N CYS A 239 15.43 -1.24 -16.31
CA CYS A 239 16.01 -0.46 -15.21
C CYS A 239 15.04 -0.28 -14.04
N SER A 240 13.73 -0.32 -14.29
CA SER A 240 12.72 -0.34 -13.22
C SER A 240 12.65 -1.68 -12.48
N GLY A 241 13.09 -2.78 -13.10
CA GLY A 241 12.94 -4.14 -12.58
C GLY A 241 11.47 -4.52 -12.32
N GLY A 242 10.52 -3.86 -12.99
CA GLY A 242 9.10 -4.01 -12.73
C GLY A 242 8.62 -3.43 -11.39
N TYR A 243 9.46 -2.67 -10.69
CA TYR A 243 9.10 -2.05 -9.41
C TYR A 243 8.20 -0.82 -9.66
N PRO A 244 6.93 -0.82 -9.22
CA PRO A 244 5.93 0.17 -9.64
C PRO A 244 6.34 1.62 -9.39
N TYR A 245 6.96 1.91 -8.25
CA TYR A 245 7.43 3.27 -7.96
C TYR A 245 8.54 3.72 -8.93
N LEU A 246 9.48 2.83 -9.29
CA LEU A 246 10.53 3.16 -10.25
C LEU A 246 9.99 3.31 -11.68
N ILE A 247 8.96 2.56 -12.07
CA ILE A 247 8.29 2.76 -13.36
C ILE A 247 7.80 4.20 -13.45
N GLN A 248 7.11 4.69 -12.41
CA GLN A 248 6.63 6.07 -12.37
C GLN A 248 7.78 7.10 -12.33
N LEU A 249 8.81 6.84 -11.53
CA LEU A 249 9.93 7.77 -11.37
C LEU A 249 10.79 7.87 -12.64
N ILE A 250 11.08 6.75 -13.28
CA ILE A 250 11.81 6.70 -14.56
C ILE A 250 10.99 7.40 -15.65
N GLY A 251 9.70 7.06 -15.77
CA GLY A 251 8.79 7.70 -16.72
C GLY A 251 8.73 9.21 -16.52
N PHE A 252 8.62 9.65 -15.26
CA PHE A 252 8.60 11.08 -14.90
C PHE A 252 9.87 11.81 -15.37
N ARG A 253 11.04 11.19 -15.18
CA ARG A 253 12.33 11.77 -15.56
C ARG A 253 12.55 11.75 -17.06
N MET A 254 12.26 10.64 -17.76
CA MET A 254 12.34 10.57 -19.22
C MET A 254 11.47 11.62 -19.90
N TRP A 255 10.23 11.79 -19.43
CA TRP A 255 9.30 12.80 -19.94
C TRP A 255 9.87 14.22 -19.85
N ALA A 256 10.63 14.51 -18.80
CA ALA A 256 11.16 15.82 -18.48
C ALA A 256 12.50 16.15 -19.19
N VAL A 257 13.19 15.17 -19.80
CA VAL A 257 14.50 15.42 -20.47
C VAL A 257 14.33 16.35 -21.67
N ASP A 258 13.44 16.01 -22.58
CA ASP A 258 13.09 16.89 -23.70
C ASP A 258 11.57 17.02 -23.84
N VAL A 259 11.03 18.08 -23.24
CA VAL A 259 9.58 18.36 -23.25
C VAL A 259 9.05 18.86 -24.59
N ARG A 260 9.93 19.18 -25.55
CA ARG A 260 9.55 19.70 -26.87
C ARG A 260 9.49 18.60 -27.92
N SER A 261 10.18 17.47 -27.70
CA SER A 261 10.16 16.35 -28.63
C SER A 261 8.79 15.65 -28.61
N GLY A 262 8.29 15.26 -29.76
CA GLY A 262 7.13 14.39 -29.89
C GLY A 262 7.37 12.94 -29.51
N GLU A 263 8.65 12.53 -29.43
CA GLU A 263 9.08 11.17 -29.11
C GLU A 263 10.08 11.17 -27.95
N ILE A 264 9.99 10.19 -27.08
CA ILE A 264 11.01 9.88 -26.07
C ILE A 264 12.01 8.92 -26.70
N SER A 265 13.22 9.40 -26.94
CA SER A 265 14.30 8.64 -27.56
C SER A 265 15.03 7.75 -26.56
N LYS A 266 15.90 6.85 -27.05
CA LYS A 266 16.80 6.06 -26.21
C LYS A 266 17.69 6.95 -25.33
N HIS A 267 18.19 8.05 -25.87
CA HIS A 267 19.03 9.00 -25.14
C HIS A 267 18.28 9.64 -23.98
N ASP A 268 17.02 10.06 -24.21
CA ASP A 268 16.15 10.58 -23.13
C ASP A 268 15.91 9.53 -22.04
N ALA A 269 15.79 8.26 -22.42
CA ALA A 269 15.62 7.17 -21.48
C ALA A 269 16.89 6.92 -20.65
N GLU A 270 18.09 6.98 -21.26
CA GLU A 270 19.38 6.85 -20.57
C GLU A 270 19.54 7.96 -19.51
N ASP A 271 19.28 9.20 -19.88
CA ASP A 271 19.31 10.34 -18.95
C ASP A 271 18.20 10.25 -17.89
N GLY A 272 16.99 9.91 -18.28
CA GLY A 272 15.87 9.74 -17.38
C GLY A 272 16.12 8.67 -16.31
N VAL A 273 16.65 7.51 -16.72
CA VAL A 273 17.04 6.42 -15.80
C VAL A 273 18.12 6.86 -14.82
N ARG A 274 19.15 7.55 -15.33
CA ARG A 274 20.24 8.08 -14.50
C ARG A 274 19.72 9.06 -13.45
N LEU A 275 18.87 10.00 -13.83
CA LEU A 275 18.25 10.97 -12.91
C LEU A 275 17.31 10.29 -11.91
N ALA A 276 16.49 9.35 -12.36
CA ALA A 276 15.59 8.60 -11.51
C ALA A 276 16.34 7.79 -10.45
N ARG A 277 17.46 7.17 -10.81
CA ARG A 277 18.32 6.46 -9.86
C ARG A 277 18.87 7.39 -8.77
N LEU A 278 19.35 8.58 -9.15
CA LEU A 278 19.83 9.59 -8.20
C LEU A 278 18.73 10.04 -7.24
N ASP A 279 17.53 10.27 -7.76
CA ASP A 279 16.40 10.65 -6.92
C ASP A 279 16.00 9.53 -5.95
N PHE A 280 15.92 8.30 -6.44
CA PHE A 280 15.61 7.14 -5.62
C PHE A 280 16.64 6.93 -4.51
N GLU A 281 17.91 7.07 -4.83
CA GLU A 281 18.99 7.02 -3.86
C GLU A 281 18.84 8.09 -2.77
N ARG A 282 18.57 9.34 -3.16
CA ARG A 282 18.44 10.46 -2.24
C ARG A 282 17.17 10.39 -1.38
N GLN A 283 16.04 10.08 -2.00
CA GLN A 283 14.72 10.16 -1.35
C GLN A 283 14.37 8.89 -0.57
N VAL A 284 14.81 7.73 -1.04
CA VAL A 284 14.42 6.44 -0.47
C VAL A 284 15.60 5.78 0.24
N LEU A 285 16.69 5.52 -0.47
CA LEU A 285 17.77 4.71 0.08
C LEU A 285 18.55 5.44 1.18
N ALA A 286 18.93 6.70 0.96
CA ALA A 286 19.67 7.49 1.95
C ALA A 286 18.86 7.75 3.21
N ALA A 287 17.56 8.02 3.08
CA ALA A 287 16.67 8.16 4.24
C ALA A 287 16.54 6.85 5.02
N THR A 288 16.27 5.75 4.31
CA THR A 288 16.15 4.40 4.91
C THR A 288 17.45 3.99 5.61
N TYR A 289 18.60 4.25 4.99
CA TYR A 289 19.91 3.89 5.54
C TYR A 289 20.27 4.66 6.81
N ARG A 290 19.93 5.94 6.88
CA ARG A 290 20.15 6.77 8.09
C ARG A 290 19.38 6.28 9.31
N ASP A 291 18.26 5.62 9.09
CA ASP A 291 17.42 5.08 10.16
C ASP A 291 17.93 3.72 10.68
N PHE A 292 18.96 3.15 10.07
CA PHE A 292 19.55 1.89 10.52
C PHE A 292 20.51 2.10 11.68
N SER A 293 20.43 1.20 12.65
CA SER A 293 21.49 1.08 13.65
C SER A 293 22.74 0.45 13.04
N GLU A 294 23.90 0.62 13.67
CA GLU A 294 25.15 -0.04 13.25
C GLU A 294 24.98 -1.58 13.10
N LYS A 295 24.16 -2.19 13.94
CA LYS A 295 23.90 -3.63 13.87
C LYS A 295 23.01 -4.00 12.66
N ASP A 296 22.05 -3.16 12.29
CA ASP A 296 21.26 -3.34 11.06
C ASP A 296 22.17 -3.26 9.85
N ILE A 297 23.03 -2.26 9.80
CA ILE A 297 24.00 -2.07 8.72
C ILE A 297 24.92 -3.30 8.63
N ARG A 298 25.47 -3.76 9.74
CA ARG A 298 26.31 -4.96 9.78
C ARG A 298 25.58 -6.21 9.31
N PHE A 299 24.28 -6.33 9.60
CA PHE A 299 23.45 -7.42 9.08
C PHE A 299 23.33 -7.34 7.55
N LEU A 300 23.00 -6.18 7.00
CA LEU A 300 22.89 -5.96 5.56
C LEU A 300 24.23 -6.17 4.83
N GLU A 301 25.32 -5.69 5.39
CA GLU A 301 26.69 -5.93 4.87
C GLU A 301 27.04 -7.42 4.86
N SER A 302 26.60 -8.17 5.88
CA SER A 302 26.80 -9.62 5.96
C SER A 302 26.01 -10.40 4.90
N MET A 303 25.04 -9.76 4.23
CA MET A 303 24.32 -10.33 3.08
C MET A 303 25.05 -10.10 1.74
N LEU A 304 25.94 -9.10 1.65
CA LEU A 304 26.60 -8.72 0.38
C LEU A 304 27.42 -9.84 -0.28
N PRO A 305 28.13 -10.74 0.43
CA PRO A 305 28.89 -11.80 -0.21
C PRO A 305 28.03 -12.80 -1.01
N ASP A 306 26.74 -12.90 -0.70
CA ASP A 306 25.86 -13.86 -1.36
C ASP A 306 25.15 -13.21 -2.57
N ARG A 307 25.14 -13.90 -3.71
CA ARG A 307 24.37 -13.45 -4.88
C ARG A 307 22.90 -13.81 -4.72
N GLY A 308 22.05 -12.78 -4.68
CA GLY A 308 20.59 -12.91 -4.65
C GLY A 308 19.99 -13.11 -3.27
N SER A 309 20.41 -14.12 -2.49
CA SER A 309 19.82 -14.37 -1.16
C SER A 309 20.79 -15.05 -0.19
N SER A 310 20.70 -14.71 1.08
CA SER A 310 21.57 -15.20 2.17
C SER A 310 20.80 -16.11 3.13
N ARG A 311 21.46 -17.12 3.68
CA ARG A 311 20.92 -17.89 4.81
C ARG A 311 21.17 -17.14 6.11
N LEU A 312 20.23 -17.14 7.03
CA LEU A 312 20.39 -16.47 8.34
C LEU A 312 21.61 -16.98 9.12
N ALA A 313 21.92 -18.28 9.04
CA ALA A 313 23.09 -18.86 9.68
C ALA A 313 24.43 -18.30 9.13
N ASP A 314 24.49 -18.04 7.81
CA ASP A 314 25.68 -17.45 7.19
C ASP A 314 25.85 -15.98 7.57
N ILE A 315 24.73 -15.23 7.64
CA ILE A 315 24.71 -13.85 8.14
C ILE A 315 25.19 -13.81 9.59
N ALA A 316 24.63 -14.65 10.48
CA ALA A 316 24.99 -14.70 11.89
C ALA A 316 26.50 -15.01 12.07
N ARG A 317 27.03 -15.97 11.32
CA ARG A 317 28.46 -16.32 11.33
C ARG A 317 29.34 -15.14 10.91
N ARG A 318 28.98 -14.42 9.84
CA ARG A 318 29.72 -13.23 9.36
C ARG A 318 29.64 -12.05 10.34
N MET A 319 28.51 -11.92 11.02
CA MET A 319 28.35 -10.94 12.10
C MET A 319 29.15 -11.31 13.38
N GLY A 320 29.58 -12.57 13.53
CA GLY A 320 30.21 -13.09 14.75
C GLY A 320 29.21 -13.19 15.91
N VAL A 321 27.96 -13.54 15.65
CA VAL A 321 26.88 -13.64 16.66
C VAL A 321 26.11 -14.95 16.53
N GLY A 322 25.35 -15.31 17.57
CA GLY A 322 24.44 -16.46 17.51
C GLY A 322 23.21 -16.20 16.66
N SER A 323 22.61 -17.27 16.12
CA SER A 323 21.42 -17.20 15.24
C SER A 323 20.23 -16.51 15.92
N ASN A 324 20.02 -16.70 17.23
CA ASN A 324 18.94 -16.03 17.96
C ASN A 324 19.12 -14.50 17.99
N TYR A 325 20.35 -14.04 18.16
CA TYR A 325 20.66 -12.61 18.11
C TYR A 325 20.47 -12.03 16.71
N ALA A 326 20.94 -12.73 15.67
CA ALA A 326 20.71 -12.32 14.28
C ALA A 326 19.22 -12.29 13.91
N SER A 327 18.41 -13.19 14.50
CA SER A 327 16.95 -13.26 14.28
C SER A 327 16.24 -11.98 14.70
N THR A 328 16.70 -11.29 15.73
CA THR A 328 16.15 -10.00 16.17
C THR A 328 16.27 -8.92 15.07
N TYR A 329 17.44 -8.85 14.44
CA TYR A 329 17.68 -7.91 13.33
C TYR A 329 16.95 -8.33 12.07
N LYS A 330 16.88 -9.65 11.78
CA LYS A 330 16.03 -10.18 10.71
C LYS A 330 14.59 -9.66 10.84
N SER A 331 13.96 -9.89 12.01
CA SER A 331 12.57 -9.48 12.23
C SER A 331 12.37 -7.97 12.08
N ARG A 332 13.30 -7.17 12.59
CA ARG A 332 13.27 -5.71 12.47
C ARG A 332 13.40 -5.23 11.02
N LEU A 333 14.32 -5.81 10.23
CA LEU A 333 14.54 -5.45 8.84
C LEU A 333 13.41 -5.94 7.93
N LEU A 334 12.80 -7.11 8.23
CA LEU A 334 11.56 -7.57 7.59
C LEU A 334 10.41 -6.61 7.88
N GLY A 335 10.21 -6.20 9.15
CA GLY A 335 9.18 -5.25 9.55
C GLY A 335 9.35 -3.86 8.93
N ARG A 336 10.58 -3.50 8.51
CA ARG A 336 10.85 -2.27 7.74
C ARG A 336 10.69 -2.44 6.22
N GLY A 337 10.49 -3.66 5.73
CA GLY A 337 10.37 -3.97 4.31
C GLY A 337 11.65 -3.74 3.50
N VAL A 338 12.80 -3.80 4.15
CA VAL A 338 14.12 -3.62 3.51
C VAL A 338 14.69 -4.93 3.00
N ILE A 339 14.38 -6.02 3.70
CA ILE A 339 14.66 -7.39 3.28
C ILE A 339 13.37 -8.19 3.24
N GLY A 340 13.37 -9.28 2.48
CA GLY A 340 12.25 -10.20 2.37
C GLY A 340 12.69 -11.65 2.37
N GLU A 341 11.76 -12.54 2.68
CA GLU A 341 12.01 -13.97 2.62
C GLU A 341 11.95 -14.47 1.17
N ARG A 342 12.90 -15.37 0.82
CA ARG A 342 13.05 -15.98 -0.52
C ARG A 342 12.81 -17.49 -0.49
N GLY A 343 12.01 -17.94 0.47
CA GLY A 343 11.80 -19.37 0.72
C GLY A 343 12.99 -20.03 1.44
N ALA A 344 12.76 -21.20 2.03
CA ALA A 344 13.75 -22.05 2.71
C ALA A 344 14.66 -21.28 3.72
N GLY A 345 14.11 -20.27 4.41
CA GLY A 345 14.86 -19.46 5.40
C GLY A 345 15.93 -18.56 4.81
N ARG A 346 15.85 -18.27 3.51
CA ARG A 346 16.75 -17.32 2.82
C ARG A 346 16.16 -15.92 2.81
N LEU A 347 17.04 -14.92 2.82
CA LEU A 347 16.70 -13.49 2.87
C LEU A 347 17.32 -12.78 1.68
N GLY A 348 16.58 -11.84 1.09
CA GLY A 348 17.06 -11.00 -0.01
C GLY A 348 16.73 -9.53 0.24
N PHE A 349 17.43 -8.64 -0.44
CA PHE A 349 17.09 -7.23 -0.47
C PHE A 349 15.75 -7.01 -1.20
N GLU A 350 14.85 -6.21 -0.63
CA GLU A 350 13.55 -5.87 -1.23
C GLU A 350 13.59 -4.58 -2.03
N LEU A 351 14.30 -3.57 -1.53
CA LEU A 351 14.38 -2.29 -2.23
C LEU A 351 15.36 -2.37 -3.41
N PRO A 352 14.96 -1.94 -4.59
CA PRO A 352 15.87 -1.82 -5.74
C PRO A 352 17.10 -0.98 -5.37
N TYR A 353 18.25 -1.37 -5.91
CA TYR A 353 19.56 -0.70 -5.70
C TYR A 353 20.06 -0.63 -4.25
N LEU A 354 19.32 -1.15 -3.26
CA LEU A 354 19.74 -1.09 -1.86
C LEU A 354 21.04 -1.87 -1.64
N ARG A 355 21.20 -3.01 -2.29
CA ARG A 355 22.43 -3.81 -2.24
C ARG A 355 23.64 -2.98 -2.65
N ASP A 356 23.58 -2.37 -3.86
CA ASP A 356 24.67 -1.54 -4.41
C ASP A 356 24.93 -0.33 -3.51
N TYR A 357 23.86 0.24 -2.94
CA TYR A 357 23.97 1.36 -2.01
C TYR A 357 24.71 0.97 -0.72
N VAL A 358 24.36 -0.16 -0.10
CA VAL A 358 25.01 -0.67 1.13
C VAL A 358 26.48 -1.01 0.85
N GLU A 359 26.77 -1.61 -0.30
CA GLU A 359 28.14 -1.92 -0.73
C GLU A 359 28.98 -0.66 -0.85
N ARG A 360 28.51 0.36 -1.55
CA ARG A 360 29.18 1.65 -1.67
C ARG A 360 29.41 2.33 -0.32
N MET A 361 28.38 2.37 0.54
CA MET A 361 28.49 2.95 1.89
C MET A 361 29.48 2.21 2.80
N ARG A 362 29.63 0.90 2.63
CA ARG A 362 30.68 0.12 3.29
C ARG A 362 32.06 0.53 2.82
N ASP A 363 32.25 0.60 1.50
CA ASP A 363 33.56 0.92 0.88
C ASP A 363 34.00 2.37 1.16
N GLU A 364 33.06 3.31 1.35
CA GLU A 364 33.37 4.68 1.77
C GLU A 364 33.76 4.82 3.26
N ARG A 365 33.47 3.81 4.10
CA ARG A 365 33.81 3.81 5.54
C ARG A 365 35.08 3.06 5.86
N GLY A 366 35.53 2.18 4.99
CA GLY A 366 36.75 1.39 5.13
C GLY A 366 37.94 2.08 4.55
#